data_abd36f19dcd357afff22281d9e0a12c1
#
_entry.id   abd36f19dcd357afff22281d9e0a12c1
#
_cell.length_a   1.000
_cell.length_b   1.000
_cell.length_c   1.000
_cell.angle_alpha   90.00
_cell.angle_beta   90.00
_cell.angle_gamma   90.00
#
_symmetry.space_group_name_H-M   'P 1'
#
loop_
_entity.id
_entity.type
_entity.pdbx_description
1 polymer ?
#
loop_
_entity_poly.entity_id
_entity_poly.type
_entity_poly.pdbx_seq_one_letter_code
_entity_poly.pdbx_strand_id
1 'polypeptide(L)'
;YGLLEYFYNLNKNKSLKRTNKYIPYEGNAAYVEKLIMYYSNIFTNVDQTLMLSIGAAESGYYKVKYMLKKNNVYGGMSTSGLIRHDNIELGVLSYIRMMSKNYYAKGLTTKAAIGKVYCPVFENGVKKASSHWITLVTTAESKYKNYKTEININDIINKEELA
;
A
#
# COMPACT_ATOMS: atom_id res chain seq x y z
N TYR A 1 -11.68 -10.23 8.68
CA TYR A 1 -10.37 -10.74 8.26
C TYR A 1 -10.44 -11.99 7.35
N GLY A 2 -11.47 -12.81 7.46
CA GLY A 2 -11.59 -14.02 6.63
C GLY A 2 -11.61 -13.75 5.14
N LEU A 3 -12.41 -12.79 4.68
CA LEU A 3 -12.50 -12.41 3.27
C LEU A 3 -11.15 -11.87 2.75
N LEU A 4 -10.47 -11.11 3.57
CA LEU A 4 -9.19 -10.52 3.24
C LEU A 4 -8.08 -11.56 3.11
N GLU A 5 -7.97 -12.47 4.06
CA GLU A 5 -7.02 -13.58 3.99
C GLU A 5 -7.31 -14.45 2.77
N TYR A 6 -8.59 -14.64 2.44
CA TYR A 6 -8.98 -15.37 1.23
C TYR A 6 -8.42 -14.70 -0.03
N PHE A 7 -8.62 -13.39 -0.20
CA PHE A 7 -8.09 -12.67 -1.37
C PHE A 7 -6.57 -12.65 -1.40
N TYR A 8 -5.94 -12.45 -0.25
CA TYR A 8 -4.48 -12.49 -0.15
C TYR A 8 -3.92 -13.84 -0.59
N ASN A 9 -4.49 -14.93 -0.05
CA ASN A 9 -4.05 -16.28 -0.38
C ASN A 9 -4.36 -16.64 -1.84
N LEU A 10 -5.48 -16.19 -2.37
CA LEU A 10 -5.85 -16.39 -3.77
C LEU A 10 -4.80 -15.76 -4.69
N ASN A 11 -4.44 -14.52 -4.45
CA ASN A 11 -3.43 -13.82 -5.24
C ASN A 11 -2.04 -14.46 -5.11
N LYS A 12 -1.66 -14.81 -3.90
CA LYS A 12 -0.40 -15.50 -3.62
C LYS A 12 -0.33 -16.86 -4.34
N ASN A 13 -1.41 -17.63 -4.27
CA ASN A 13 -1.47 -18.93 -4.93
C ASN A 13 -1.47 -18.81 -6.45
N LYS A 14 -2.12 -17.82 -7.02
CA LYS A 14 -2.07 -17.54 -8.46
C LYS A 14 -0.65 -17.20 -8.89
N SER A 15 0.02 -16.36 -8.14
CA SER A 15 1.41 -15.99 -8.39
C SER A 15 2.33 -17.21 -8.37
N LEU A 16 2.17 -18.10 -7.38
CA LEU A 16 2.94 -19.35 -7.28
C LEU A 16 2.64 -20.31 -8.43
N LYS A 17 1.37 -20.44 -8.84
CA LYS A 17 0.96 -21.30 -9.96
C LYS A 17 1.53 -20.84 -11.29
N ARG A 18 1.87 -19.57 -11.43
CA ARG A 18 2.48 -19.00 -12.63
C ARG A 18 3.99 -19.13 -12.65
N THR A 19 4.54 -20.16 -11.99
CA THR A 19 5.97 -20.45 -11.95
C THR A 19 6.83 -19.30 -11.43
N ASN A 20 6.39 -18.68 -10.32
CA ASN A 20 7.07 -17.52 -9.70
C ASN A 20 7.34 -16.39 -10.69
N LYS A 21 6.45 -16.21 -11.64
CA LYS A 21 6.59 -15.20 -12.66
C LYS A 21 6.47 -13.81 -12.05
N TYR A 22 7.59 -13.11 -12.02
CA TYR A 22 7.64 -11.71 -11.65
C TYR A 22 7.21 -10.85 -12.83
N ILE A 23 6.25 -9.95 -12.59
CA ILE A 23 5.75 -9.02 -13.58
C ILE A 23 5.97 -7.61 -13.05
N PRO A 24 7.00 -6.90 -13.52
CA PRO A 24 7.23 -5.52 -13.09
C PRO A 24 6.07 -4.63 -13.53
N TYR A 25 5.64 -3.73 -12.65
CA TYR A 25 4.57 -2.80 -12.99
C TYR A 25 5.10 -1.66 -13.84
N GLU A 26 4.48 -1.46 -14.99
CA GLU A 26 4.80 -0.38 -15.94
C GLU A 26 3.56 0.46 -16.30
N GLY A 27 2.47 0.29 -15.56
CA GLY A 27 1.23 1.01 -15.77
C GLY A 27 1.21 2.39 -15.12
N ASN A 28 0.03 3.00 -15.11
CA ASN A 28 -0.17 4.35 -14.57
C ASN A 28 -0.49 4.35 -13.07
N ALA A 29 -0.39 5.53 -12.46
CA ALA A 29 -0.71 5.73 -11.05
C ALA A 29 -2.20 5.52 -10.74
N ALA A 30 -3.08 5.81 -11.69
CA ALA A 30 -4.53 5.69 -11.50
C ALA A 30 -4.96 4.26 -11.18
N TYR A 31 -4.35 3.26 -11.81
CA TYR A 31 -4.64 1.87 -11.50
C TYR A 31 -4.21 1.50 -10.09
N VAL A 32 -3.04 1.96 -9.65
CA VAL A 32 -2.54 1.72 -8.28
C VAL A 32 -3.47 2.38 -7.26
N GLU A 33 -3.91 3.59 -7.50
CA GLU A 33 -4.88 4.29 -6.66
C GLU A 33 -6.19 3.49 -6.53
N LYS A 34 -6.69 2.94 -7.64
CA LYS A 34 -7.87 2.06 -7.63
C LYS A 34 -7.66 0.82 -6.77
N LEU A 35 -6.51 0.17 -6.88
CA LEU A 35 -6.19 -1.00 -6.08
C LEU A 35 -6.16 -0.67 -4.59
N ILE A 36 -5.56 0.46 -4.22
CA ILE A 36 -5.52 0.89 -2.82
C ILE A 36 -6.93 1.12 -2.30
N MET A 37 -7.78 1.79 -3.06
CA MET A 37 -9.19 2.00 -2.67
C MET A 37 -9.93 0.68 -2.53
N TYR A 38 -9.74 -0.23 -3.47
CA TYR A 38 -10.39 -1.54 -3.44
C TYR A 38 -9.99 -2.34 -2.19
N TYR A 39 -8.70 -2.54 -1.96
CA TYR A 39 -8.23 -3.32 -0.83
C TYR A 39 -8.51 -2.63 0.51
N SER A 40 -8.41 -1.31 0.57
CA SER A 40 -8.77 -0.55 1.78
C SER A 40 -10.26 -0.68 2.11
N ASN A 41 -11.12 -0.86 1.12
CA ASN A 41 -12.55 -1.08 1.35
C ASN A 41 -12.83 -2.47 1.92
N ILE A 42 -12.02 -3.46 1.56
CA ILE A 42 -12.11 -4.82 2.08
C ILE A 42 -11.64 -4.87 3.53
N PHE A 43 -10.56 -4.18 3.86
CA PHE A 43 -10.06 -4.04 5.23
C PHE A 43 -10.85 -2.95 5.96
N THR A 44 -11.85 -3.35 6.72
CA THR A 44 -12.79 -2.41 7.33
C THR A 44 -12.19 -1.54 8.44
N ASN A 45 -11.01 -1.87 8.94
CA ASN A 45 -10.36 -1.12 10.02
C ASN A 45 -9.42 -0.01 9.53
N VAL A 46 -9.08 0.06 8.24
CA VAL A 46 -8.19 1.10 7.72
C VAL A 46 -8.95 2.28 7.14
N ASP A 47 -8.33 3.46 7.18
CA ASP A 47 -8.85 4.67 6.54
C ASP A 47 -8.34 4.74 5.10
N GLN A 48 -9.26 4.77 4.14
CA GLN A 48 -8.92 4.77 2.71
C GLN A 48 -8.09 5.98 2.30
N THR A 49 -8.47 7.16 2.75
CA THR A 49 -7.77 8.40 2.42
C THR A 49 -6.34 8.37 2.97
N LEU A 50 -6.18 7.87 4.19
CA LEU A 50 -4.85 7.76 4.81
C LEU A 50 -3.99 6.72 4.09
N MET A 51 -4.57 5.61 3.64
CA MET A 51 -3.84 4.59 2.87
C MET A 51 -3.33 5.16 1.54
N LEU A 52 -4.18 5.88 0.81
CA LEU A 52 -3.77 6.57 -0.41
C LEU A 52 -2.66 7.59 -0.14
N SER A 53 -2.78 8.32 0.96
CA SER A 53 -1.89 9.44 1.29
C SER A 53 -0.52 8.96 1.75
N ILE A 54 -0.45 7.92 2.55
CA ILE A 54 0.83 7.32 2.98
C ILE A 54 1.54 6.70 1.77
N GLY A 55 0.84 5.91 0.98
CA GLY A 55 1.41 5.32 -0.23
C GLY A 55 1.92 6.38 -1.21
N ALA A 56 1.19 7.48 -1.38
CA ALA A 56 1.60 8.60 -2.22
C ALA A 56 2.88 9.28 -1.69
N ALA A 57 2.94 9.52 -0.39
CA ALA A 57 4.13 10.10 0.25
C ALA A 57 5.38 9.22 0.04
N GLU A 58 5.20 7.90 0.11
CA GLU A 58 6.31 6.94 -0.01
C GLU A 58 6.75 6.71 -1.47
N SER A 59 5.85 6.80 -2.42
CA SER A 59 6.08 6.43 -3.83
C SER A 59 6.06 7.61 -4.80
N GLY A 60 6.10 8.84 -4.31
CA GLY A 60 5.99 10.03 -5.17
C GLY A 60 4.69 10.00 -5.98
N TYR A 61 3.57 9.84 -5.32
CA TYR A 61 2.24 9.73 -5.95
C TYR A 61 2.16 8.59 -6.96
N TYR A 62 2.79 7.44 -6.61
CA TYR A 62 2.77 6.23 -7.44
C TYR A 62 3.45 6.42 -8.81
N LYS A 63 4.49 7.24 -8.84
CA LYS A 63 5.22 7.59 -10.07
C LYS A 63 6.71 7.23 -10.03
N VAL A 64 7.24 6.85 -8.87
CA VAL A 64 8.65 6.48 -8.71
C VAL A 64 8.88 5.11 -9.33
N LYS A 65 9.48 5.08 -10.50
CA LYS A 65 9.56 3.88 -11.34
C LYS A 65 10.31 2.72 -10.72
N TYR A 66 11.43 2.96 -10.03
CA TYR A 66 12.21 1.87 -9.45
C TYR A 66 11.45 1.13 -8.35
N MET A 67 10.58 1.81 -7.60
CA MET A 67 9.71 1.18 -6.62
C MET A 67 8.60 0.38 -7.30
N LEU A 68 7.92 1.00 -8.25
CA LEU A 68 6.79 0.38 -8.95
C LEU A 68 7.21 -0.83 -9.75
N LYS A 69 8.41 -0.84 -10.34
CA LYS A 69 8.94 -2.01 -11.03
C LYS A 69 9.12 -3.22 -10.10
N LYS A 70 9.33 -2.97 -8.81
CA LYS A 70 9.34 -4.02 -7.78
C LYS A 70 7.94 -4.28 -7.20
N ASN A 71 6.91 -3.67 -7.76
CA ASN A 71 5.54 -3.76 -7.26
C ASN A 71 5.42 -3.32 -5.81
N ASN A 72 6.26 -2.39 -5.39
CA ASN A 72 6.33 -1.86 -4.03
C ASN A 72 5.83 -0.43 -4.02
N VAL A 73 4.75 -0.16 -3.26
CA VAL A 73 4.11 1.17 -3.22
C VAL A 73 4.28 1.88 -1.88
N TYR A 74 4.96 1.24 -0.93
CA TYR A 74 5.03 1.74 0.45
C TYR A 74 6.45 1.81 1.02
N GLY A 75 7.46 1.52 0.21
CA GLY A 75 8.86 1.59 0.63
C GLY A 75 9.30 0.48 1.57
N GLY A 76 8.53 -0.62 1.67
CA GLY A 76 8.89 -1.74 2.55
C GLY A 76 10.25 -2.32 2.21
N MET A 77 11.07 -2.51 3.24
CA MET A 77 12.47 -2.96 3.11
C MET A 77 12.67 -4.32 3.75
N SER A 78 13.56 -5.10 3.15
CA SER A 78 14.16 -6.29 3.73
C SER A 78 15.67 -6.10 3.86
N THR A 79 16.37 -7.10 4.37
CA THR A 79 17.85 -7.06 4.46
C THR A 79 18.53 -6.92 3.09
N SER A 80 17.86 -7.30 2.00
CA SER A 80 18.38 -7.21 0.63
C SER A 80 17.87 -5.97 -0.14
N GLY A 81 17.23 -5.02 0.52
CA GLY A 81 16.72 -3.79 -0.10
C GLY A 81 15.20 -3.76 -0.17
N LEU A 82 14.67 -3.01 -1.13
CA LEU A 82 13.22 -2.92 -1.33
C LEU A 82 12.60 -4.30 -1.58
N ILE A 83 11.54 -4.61 -0.85
CA ILE A 83 10.80 -5.86 -1.04
C ILE A 83 10.18 -5.87 -2.44
N ARG A 84 10.41 -6.96 -3.16
CA ARG A 84 9.80 -7.20 -4.47
C ARG A 84 8.59 -8.11 -4.31
N HIS A 85 7.47 -7.70 -4.88
CA HIS A 85 6.27 -8.53 -5.00
C HIS A 85 6.12 -9.03 -6.43
N ASP A 86 5.43 -10.14 -6.64
CA ASP A 86 5.33 -10.76 -7.96
C ASP A 86 4.49 -9.95 -8.95
N ASN A 87 3.50 -9.23 -8.47
CA ASN A 87 2.69 -8.31 -9.28
C ASN A 87 2.24 -7.12 -8.44
N ILE A 88 1.69 -6.11 -9.09
CA ILE A 88 1.28 -4.88 -8.40
C ILE A 88 0.08 -5.12 -7.47
N GLU A 89 -0.81 -6.02 -7.82
CA GLU A 89 -1.96 -6.37 -6.99
C GLU A 89 -1.50 -6.94 -5.64
N LEU A 90 -0.54 -7.86 -5.65
CA LEU A 90 0.06 -8.40 -4.43
C LEU A 90 0.82 -7.34 -3.63
N GLY A 91 1.51 -6.44 -4.32
CA GLY A 91 2.24 -5.35 -3.68
C GLY A 91 1.32 -4.42 -2.90
N VAL A 92 0.22 -4.01 -3.52
CA VAL A 92 -0.78 -3.16 -2.87
C VAL A 92 -1.48 -3.91 -1.74
N LEU A 93 -1.90 -5.14 -1.98
CA LEU A 93 -2.55 -5.96 -0.94
C LEU A 93 -1.64 -6.14 0.28
N SER A 94 -0.36 -6.39 0.07
CA SER A 94 0.63 -6.52 1.15
C SER A 94 0.76 -5.23 1.96
N TYR A 95 0.74 -4.08 1.29
CA TYR A 95 0.76 -2.78 1.95
C TYR A 95 -0.47 -2.60 2.86
N ILE A 96 -1.67 -2.79 2.32
CA ILE A 96 -2.90 -2.59 3.10
C ILE A 96 -2.99 -3.60 4.24
N ARG A 97 -2.63 -4.87 3.99
CA ARG A 97 -2.62 -5.90 5.02
C ARG A 97 -1.66 -5.57 6.16
N MET A 98 -0.46 -5.11 5.84
CA MET A 98 0.51 -4.67 6.83
C MET A 98 -0.05 -3.53 7.68
N MET A 99 -0.63 -2.52 7.05
CA MET A 99 -1.22 -1.38 7.76
C MET A 99 -2.38 -1.79 8.65
N SER A 100 -3.24 -2.68 8.17
CA SER A 100 -4.35 -3.21 8.96
C SER A 100 -3.88 -3.96 10.19
N LYS A 101 -2.94 -4.88 10.04
CA LYS A 101 -2.51 -5.78 11.11
C LYS A 101 -1.49 -5.16 12.06
N ASN A 102 -0.53 -4.42 11.53
CA ASN A 102 0.60 -3.94 12.32
C ASN A 102 0.39 -2.53 12.89
N TYR A 103 -0.59 -1.80 12.39
CA TYR A 103 -0.90 -0.44 12.85
C TYR A 103 -2.33 -0.32 13.37
N TYR A 104 -3.32 -0.41 12.50
CA TYR A 104 -4.72 -0.18 12.90
C TYR A 104 -5.22 -1.16 13.95
N ALA A 105 -4.90 -2.45 13.82
CA ALA A 105 -5.29 -3.47 14.80
C ALA A 105 -4.63 -3.25 16.17
N LYS A 106 -3.54 -2.49 16.23
CA LYS A 106 -2.84 -2.14 17.47
C LYS A 106 -3.23 -0.76 18.00
N GLY A 107 -4.26 -0.13 17.44
CA GLY A 107 -4.71 1.20 17.83
C GLY A 107 -3.91 2.35 17.24
N LEU A 108 -2.97 2.09 16.34
CA LEU A 108 -2.19 3.11 15.65
C LEU A 108 -2.96 3.56 14.41
N THR A 109 -3.82 4.56 14.57
CA THR A 109 -4.81 4.95 13.55
C THR A 109 -4.65 6.37 13.02
N THR A 110 -3.73 7.14 13.59
CA THR A 110 -3.46 8.52 13.14
C THR A 110 -2.11 8.58 12.43
N LYS A 111 -1.95 9.56 11.54
CA LYS A 111 -0.64 9.73 10.87
C LYS A 111 0.49 9.99 11.85
N ALA A 112 0.25 10.68 12.97
CA ALA A 112 1.27 10.89 13.99
C ALA A 112 1.67 9.57 14.68
N ALA A 113 0.70 8.72 15.04
CA ALA A 113 0.96 7.43 15.67
C ALA A 113 1.64 6.46 14.69
N ILE A 114 1.17 6.41 13.45
CA ILE A 114 1.76 5.57 12.40
C ILE A 114 3.17 6.05 12.08
N GLY A 115 3.36 7.34 11.87
CA GLY A 115 4.66 7.92 11.51
C GLY A 115 5.71 7.75 12.59
N LYS A 116 5.31 7.71 13.84
CA LYS A 116 6.22 7.45 14.97
C LYS A 116 6.91 6.08 14.85
N VAL A 117 6.26 5.12 14.24
CA VAL A 117 6.81 3.77 13.98
C VAL A 117 7.39 3.69 12.57
N TYR A 118 6.69 4.24 11.59
CA TYR A 118 7.00 4.11 10.17
C TYR A 118 8.18 4.98 9.74
N CYS A 119 8.23 6.22 10.21
CA CYS A 119 9.28 7.18 9.86
C CYS A 119 9.67 8.01 11.10
N PRO A 120 10.36 7.38 12.08
CA PRO A 120 10.64 8.04 13.34
C PRO A 120 11.81 9.00 13.26
N VAL A 121 11.73 10.07 14.08
CA VAL A 121 12.84 10.94 14.45
C VAL A 121 12.90 11.08 15.97
N PHE A 122 14.07 11.42 16.50
CA PHE A 122 14.22 11.66 17.93
C PHE A 122 14.53 13.16 18.14
N GLU A 123 13.73 13.80 19.00
CA GLU A 123 13.95 15.18 19.43
C GLU A 123 14.03 15.19 20.95
N ASN A 124 15.15 15.68 21.49
CA ASN A 124 15.40 15.72 22.94
C ASN A 124 15.16 14.35 23.61
N GLY A 125 15.56 13.26 22.94
CA GLY A 125 15.38 11.88 23.42
C GLY A 125 13.97 11.33 23.30
N VAL A 126 13.02 12.08 22.72
CA VAL A 126 11.64 11.66 22.53
C VAL A 126 11.42 11.21 21.08
N LYS A 127 10.87 10.01 20.90
CA LYS A 127 10.54 9.46 19.59
C LYS A 127 9.27 10.11 19.06
N LYS A 128 9.33 10.64 17.85
CA LYS A 128 8.21 11.28 17.16
C LYS A 128 8.16 10.86 15.70
N ALA A 129 7.04 11.11 15.04
CA ALA A 129 6.97 11.03 13.59
C ALA A 129 7.81 12.17 12.97
N SER A 130 8.48 11.91 11.85
CA SER A 130 9.16 12.93 11.08
C SER A 130 8.18 14.03 10.66
N SER A 131 8.49 15.29 10.95
CA SER A 131 7.66 16.42 10.54
C SER A 131 7.57 16.53 9.02
N HIS A 132 8.65 16.23 8.32
CA HIS A 132 8.67 16.19 6.86
C HIS A 132 7.70 15.13 6.32
N TRP A 133 7.74 13.92 6.88
CA TRP A 133 6.81 12.84 6.51
C TRP A 133 5.36 13.22 6.78
N ILE A 134 5.07 13.82 7.94
CA ILE A 134 3.73 14.31 8.30
C ILE A 134 3.26 15.35 7.27
N THR A 135 4.13 16.26 6.86
CA THR A 135 3.79 17.27 5.83
C THR A 135 3.46 16.62 4.50
N LEU A 136 4.25 15.65 4.05
CA LEU A 136 3.98 14.93 2.79
C LEU A 136 2.64 14.19 2.84
N VAL A 137 2.35 13.50 3.93
CA VAL A 137 1.09 12.77 4.10
C VAL A 137 -0.09 13.75 4.18
N THR A 138 0.05 14.84 4.90
CA THR A 138 -1.01 15.87 5.02
C THR A 138 -1.32 16.51 3.67
N THR A 139 -0.31 16.81 2.88
CA THR A 139 -0.49 17.34 1.51
C THR A 139 -1.23 16.34 0.63
N ALA A 140 -0.86 15.07 0.72
CA ALA A 140 -1.55 14.00 -0.02
C ALA A 140 -3.00 13.82 0.43
N GLU A 141 -3.28 13.92 1.74
CA GLU A 141 -4.65 13.87 2.26
C GLU A 141 -5.53 14.95 1.63
N SER A 142 -5.01 16.16 1.46
CA SER A 142 -5.73 17.26 0.80
C SER A 142 -6.07 16.92 -0.65
N LYS A 143 -5.18 16.23 -1.35
CA LYS A 143 -5.42 15.76 -2.72
C LYS A 143 -6.48 14.66 -2.76
N TYR A 144 -6.46 13.73 -1.83
CA TYR A 144 -7.29 12.53 -1.89
C TYR A 144 -8.59 12.61 -1.09
N LYS A 145 -8.83 13.68 -0.34
CA LYS A 145 -10.00 13.76 0.56
C LYS A 145 -11.36 13.56 -0.14
N ASN A 146 -11.46 13.90 -1.43
CA ASN A 146 -12.67 13.71 -2.22
C ASN A 146 -12.49 12.66 -3.32
N TYR A 147 -11.41 11.90 -3.25
CA TYR A 147 -11.14 10.86 -4.25
C TYR A 147 -12.15 9.73 -4.10
N LYS A 148 -12.84 9.44 -5.20
CA LYS A 148 -13.78 8.33 -5.30
C LYS A 148 -13.56 7.65 -6.63
N THR A 149 -13.66 6.33 -6.64
CA THR A 149 -13.60 5.54 -7.86
C THR A 149 -14.56 4.37 -7.74
N GLU A 150 -15.19 4.01 -8.85
CA GLU A 150 -15.91 2.76 -8.93
C GLU A 150 -14.91 1.63 -9.18
N ILE A 151 -15.05 0.56 -8.40
CA ILE A 151 -14.12 -0.56 -8.44
C ILE A 151 -14.91 -1.82 -8.78
N ASN A 152 -14.55 -2.43 -9.89
CA ASN A 152 -15.08 -3.71 -10.28
C ASN A 152 -14.03 -4.79 -10.00
N ILE A 153 -14.34 -5.71 -9.09
CA ILE A 153 -13.44 -6.81 -8.73
C ILE A 153 -13.05 -7.66 -9.94
N ASN A 154 -13.92 -7.78 -10.91
CA ASN A 154 -13.65 -8.57 -12.12
C ASN A 154 -12.51 -7.95 -12.95
N ASP A 155 -12.37 -6.64 -12.95
CA ASP A 155 -11.26 -5.97 -13.65
C ASP A 155 -9.91 -6.33 -13.03
N ILE A 156 -9.87 -6.46 -11.69
CA ILE A 156 -8.67 -6.85 -10.96
C ILE A 156 -8.35 -8.33 -11.17
N ILE A 157 -9.36 -9.19 -11.04
CA ILE A 157 -9.20 -10.64 -11.21
C ILE A 157 -8.78 -10.97 -12.64
N ASN A 158 -9.42 -10.38 -13.64
CA ASN A 158 -9.11 -10.61 -15.05
C ASN A 158 -7.68 -10.18 -15.40
N LYS A 159 -7.21 -9.08 -14.83
CA LYS A 159 -5.81 -8.65 -15.02
C LYS A 159 -4.82 -9.66 -14.48
N GLU A 160 -5.09 -10.25 -13.32
CA GLU A 160 -4.26 -11.30 -12.75
C GLU A 160 -4.23 -12.55 -13.64
N GLU A 161 -5.35 -12.93 -14.24
CA GLU A 161 -5.46 -14.07 -15.14
C GLU A 161 -4.72 -13.85 -16.44
N LEU A 162 -4.71 -12.62 -16.95
CA LEU A 162 -4.02 -12.24 -18.17
C LEU A 162 -2.51 -12.04 -17.97
N ALA A 163 -2.13 -11.74 -16.78
CA ALA A 163 -0.73 -11.60 -16.43
C ALA A 163 -0.10 -12.96 -16.16
#